data_7f0301aa5dda4d4d1668ae30358df00f
#
_entry.id   7f0301aa5dda4d4d1668ae30358df00f
#
_cell.length_a   1.000
_cell.length_b   1.000
_cell.length_c   1.000
_cell.angle_alpha   90.00
_cell.angle_beta   90.00
_cell.angle_gamma   90.00
#
_symmetry.space_group_name_H-M   'P 1'
#
loop_
_entity.id
_entity.type
_entity.pdbx_description
1 polymer ?
#
loop_
_entity_poly.entity_id
_entity_poly.type
_entity_poly.pdbx_seq_one_letter_code
_entity_poly.pdbx_strand_id
1 'polypeptide(L)'
;MSETAKRVALVGDASFYVGPSLARELARREHNLVLGDPAEGLVDELTALGVEVEAVLGVRNLADPESAQKLVAAARTRFGRIDSAAAFSGRVVTGKFLDSTLEDLHSVVQGCLEAPYHFLKAVVPVMVEQGDGQVLVMTSATAARPSRGASLYSSARAGATMMVKNVAAEVARNGVQVNAVGTNFMDFPEFLRASGANDPEIRARIEAAVPLGRLGTVEEFASFCMPFIDGTSKFTTGQFIAYAGGWA
;
A
#
# COMPACT_ATOMS: atom_id res chain seq x y z
N MET A 1 9.64 5.56 -34.91
CA MET A 1 9.57 4.71 -33.69
C MET A 1 8.33 5.20 -32.95
N SER A 2 7.28 4.40 -32.78
CA SER A 2 6.12 4.81 -31.99
C SER A 2 6.60 4.95 -30.53
N GLU A 3 6.41 6.11 -29.96
CA GLU A 3 6.61 6.36 -28.55
C GLU A 3 5.75 5.35 -27.79
N THR A 4 6.38 4.42 -27.08
CA THR A 4 5.63 3.48 -26.25
C THR A 4 4.91 4.29 -25.18
N ALA A 5 3.58 4.21 -25.16
CA ALA A 5 2.77 4.94 -24.18
C ALA A 5 3.28 4.65 -22.76
N LYS A 6 3.49 5.71 -21.97
CA LYS A 6 3.94 5.58 -20.58
C LYS A 6 2.94 4.74 -19.78
N ARG A 7 3.45 3.92 -18.87
CA ARG A 7 2.61 3.17 -17.91
C ARG A 7 1.86 4.14 -16.99
N VAL A 8 0.71 3.73 -16.51
CA VAL A 8 -0.11 4.50 -15.59
C VAL A 8 -0.15 3.81 -14.23
N ALA A 9 0.28 4.50 -13.19
CA ALA A 9 0.28 3.99 -11.83
C ALA A 9 -0.71 4.75 -10.94
N LEU A 10 -1.52 4.01 -10.18
CA LEU A 10 -2.47 4.53 -9.21
C LEU A 10 -1.94 4.34 -7.79
N VAL A 11 -1.83 5.43 -7.02
CA VAL A 11 -1.47 5.41 -5.59
C VAL A 11 -2.67 5.87 -4.78
N GLY A 12 -3.23 4.99 -3.96
CA GLY A 12 -4.51 5.19 -3.26
C GLY A 12 -4.52 6.33 -2.24
N ASP A 13 -3.38 6.61 -1.59
CA ASP A 13 -3.17 7.80 -0.74
C ASP A 13 -1.72 8.29 -0.96
N ALA A 14 -1.56 9.45 -1.55
CA ALA A 14 -0.26 10.05 -1.84
C ALA A 14 0.12 11.19 -0.87
N SER A 15 -0.54 11.27 0.29
CA SER A 15 -0.23 12.24 1.35
C SER A 15 0.43 11.61 2.57
N PHE A 16 0.32 10.31 2.73
CA PHE A 16 0.65 9.64 3.99
C PHE A 16 1.60 8.46 3.80
N TYR A 17 2.42 8.20 4.81
CA TYR A 17 3.33 7.06 4.92
C TYR A 17 4.23 6.94 3.67
N VAL A 18 4.19 5.79 2.99
CA VAL A 18 5.02 5.52 1.81
C VAL A 18 4.45 6.13 0.52
N GLY A 19 3.22 6.63 0.53
CA GLY A 19 2.54 7.13 -0.68
C GLY A 19 3.35 8.17 -1.47
N PRO A 20 3.84 9.26 -0.84
CA PRO A 20 4.67 10.23 -1.56
C PRO A 20 5.96 9.62 -2.13
N SER A 21 6.62 8.74 -1.39
CA SER A 21 7.87 8.09 -1.85
C SER A 21 7.61 7.09 -2.98
N LEU A 22 6.50 6.35 -2.96
CA LEU A 22 6.07 5.51 -4.08
C LEU A 22 5.80 6.33 -5.34
N ALA A 23 5.08 7.46 -5.21
CA ALA A 23 4.79 8.33 -6.34
C ALA A 23 6.07 8.86 -6.99
N ARG A 24 7.07 9.27 -6.18
CA ARG A 24 8.39 9.70 -6.67
C ARG A 24 9.14 8.60 -7.41
N GLU A 25 9.15 7.39 -6.84
CA GLU A 25 9.83 6.24 -7.46
C GLU A 25 9.19 5.84 -8.78
N LEU A 26 7.87 5.87 -8.88
CA LEU A 26 7.14 5.59 -10.11
C LEU A 26 7.35 6.69 -11.16
N ALA A 27 7.34 7.97 -10.76
CA ALA A 27 7.63 9.08 -11.66
C ALA A 27 9.04 9.03 -12.24
N ARG A 28 10.07 8.69 -11.43
CA ARG A 28 11.45 8.47 -11.90
C ARG A 28 11.57 7.32 -12.90
N ARG A 29 10.59 6.41 -12.91
CA ARG A 29 10.45 5.31 -13.87
C ARG A 29 9.47 5.63 -15.00
N GLU A 30 9.22 6.93 -15.22
CA GLU A 30 8.40 7.47 -16.31
C GLU A 30 6.94 6.99 -16.32
N HIS A 31 6.35 6.66 -15.16
CA HIS A 31 4.94 6.37 -15.06
C HIS A 31 4.13 7.66 -14.96
N ASN A 32 3.05 7.78 -15.72
CA ASN A 32 1.99 8.73 -15.44
C ASN A 32 1.23 8.29 -14.17
N LEU A 33 0.71 9.24 -13.41
CA LEU A 33 0.24 8.97 -12.05
C LEU A 33 -1.20 9.41 -11.83
N VAL A 34 -1.95 8.58 -11.10
CA VAL A 34 -3.22 8.96 -10.46
C VAL A 34 -3.01 8.88 -8.95
N LEU A 35 -3.18 10.00 -8.29
CA LEU A 35 -2.84 10.16 -6.87
C LEU A 35 -4.07 10.51 -6.04
N GLY A 36 -4.41 9.65 -5.07
CA GLY A 36 -5.40 9.98 -4.06
C GLY A 36 -4.84 10.96 -3.04
N ASP A 37 -5.52 12.08 -2.83
CA ASP A 37 -5.20 13.10 -1.83
C ASP A 37 -3.68 13.39 -1.72
N PRO A 38 -2.99 13.82 -2.80
CA PRO A 38 -1.55 14.02 -2.79
C PRO A 38 -1.14 15.08 -1.75
N ALA A 39 0.04 14.90 -1.17
CA ALA A 39 0.65 15.89 -0.29
C ALA A 39 0.86 17.22 -1.03
N GLU A 40 0.85 18.32 -0.26
CA GLU A 40 1.08 19.67 -0.81
C GLU A 40 2.41 19.73 -1.59
N GLY A 41 2.39 20.32 -2.78
CA GLY A 41 3.54 20.45 -3.68
C GLY A 41 3.97 19.18 -4.40
N LEU A 42 3.44 17.99 -4.05
CA LEU A 42 3.86 16.73 -4.65
C LEU A 42 3.51 16.67 -6.15
N VAL A 43 2.35 17.17 -6.56
CA VAL A 43 1.93 17.18 -7.97
C VAL A 43 2.89 17.99 -8.82
N ASP A 44 3.27 19.18 -8.38
CA ASP A 44 4.21 20.05 -9.09
C ASP A 44 5.61 19.41 -9.17
N GLU A 45 6.09 18.82 -8.07
CA GLU A 45 7.34 18.07 -8.02
C GLU A 45 7.38 16.95 -9.07
N LEU A 46 6.32 16.14 -9.13
CA LEU A 46 6.27 14.99 -10.03
C LEU A 46 6.09 15.42 -11.49
N THR A 47 5.31 16.47 -11.74
CA THR A 47 5.16 17.03 -13.08
C THR A 47 6.47 17.59 -13.62
N ALA A 48 7.30 18.18 -12.76
CA ALA A 48 8.63 18.64 -13.12
C ALA A 48 9.59 17.49 -13.52
N LEU A 49 9.30 16.23 -13.15
CA LEU A 49 10.00 15.04 -13.65
C LEU A 49 9.54 14.61 -15.05
N GLY A 50 8.59 15.31 -15.68
CA GLY A 50 8.12 15.05 -17.03
C GLY A 50 7.04 13.98 -17.15
N VAL A 51 6.34 13.64 -16.05
CA VAL A 51 5.18 12.75 -16.05
C VAL A 51 3.88 13.52 -15.89
N GLU A 52 2.79 12.95 -16.40
CA GLU A 52 1.46 13.50 -16.18
C GLU A 52 0.88 12.99 -14.87
N VAL A 53 0.24 13.89 -14.12
CA VAL A 53 -0.35 13.58 -12.81
C VAL A 53 -1.82 13.99 -12.79
N GLU A 54 -2.68 13.08 -12.38
CA GLU A 54 -4.10 13.33 -12.07
C GLU A 54 -4.29 13.20 -10.56
N ALA A 55 -4.71 14.29 -9.92
CA ALA A 55 -4.98 14.33 -8.48
C ALA A 55 -6.48 14.14 -8.21
N VAL A 56 -6.82 13.20 -7.34
CA VAL A 56 -8.20 12.91 -6.92
C VAL A 56 -8.34 13.19 -5.44
N LEU A 57 -9.15 14.17 -5.09
CA LEU A 57 -9.31 14.62 -3.71
C LEU A 57 -10.51 13.97 -3.01
N GLY A 58 -10.43 13.85 -1.67
CA GLY A 58 -11.49 13.31 -0.82
C GLY A 58 -11.66 11.79 -0.93
N VAL A 59 -10.60 11.07 -1.27
CA VAL A 59 -10.61 9.61 -1.49
C VAL A 59 -9.73 8.84 -0.51
N ARG A 60 -9.18 9.51 0.49
CA ARG A 60 -8.25 8.92 1.46
C ARG A 60 -8.83 7.74 2.24
N ASN A 61 -10.14 7.77 2.50
CA ASN A 61 -10.81 6.67 3.17
C ASN A 61 -11.18 5.57 2.18
N LEU A 62 -10.28 4.64 1.92
CA LEU A 62 -10.54 3.48 1.04
C LEU A 62 -11.57 2.47 1.59
N ALA A 63 -12.01 2.61 2.85
CA ALA A 63 -13.14 1.85 3.37
C ALA A 63 -14.49 2.37 2.84
N ASP A 64 -14.53 3.58 2.30
CA ASP A 64 -15.62 4.06 1.47
C ASP A 64 -15.47 3.47 0.06
N PRO A 65 -16.42 2.66 -0.43
CA PRO A 65 -16.32 2.03 -1.74
C PRO A 65 -16.24 3.04 -2.90
N GLU A 66 -16.79 4.25 -2.73
CA GLU A 66 -16.71 5.29 -3.76
C GLU A 66 -15.29 5.83 -3.95
N SER A 67 -14.46 5.82 -2.91
CA SER A 67 -13.09 6.35 -2.98
C SER A 67 -12.25 5.63 -4.03
N ALA A 68 -12.23 4.31 -4.00
CA ALA A 68 -11.50 3.51 -5.00
C ALA A 68 -12.11 3.63 -6.41
N GLN A 69 -13.44 3.75 -6.50
CA GLN A 69 -14.13 3.95 -7.79
C GLN A 69 -13.78 5.30 -8.42
N LYS A 70 -13.71 6.39 -7.64
CA LYS A 70 -13.29 7.72 -8.11
C LYS A 70 -11.87 7.70 -8.66
N LEU A 71 -10.94 7.04 -7.98
CA LEU A 71 -9.56 6.86 -8.44
C LEU A 71 -9.49 6.12 -9.79
N VAL A 72 -10.22 5.02 -9.91
CA VAL A 72 -10.29 4.24 -11.15
C VAL A 72 -10.95 5.04 -12.28
N ALA A 73 -12.04 5.75 -12.00
CA ALA A 73 -12.71 6.59 -12.99
C ALA A 73 -11.78 7.69 -13.52
N ALA A 74 -11.03 8.37 -12.64
CA ALA A 74 -10.04 9.36 -13.02
C ALA A 74 -8.95 8.78 -13.92
N ALA A 75 -8.40 7.60 -13.57
CA ALA A 75 -7.40 6.90 -14.37
C ALA A 75 -7.92 6.55 -15.77
N ARG A 76 -9.14 6.00 -15.86
CA ARG A 76 -9.76 5.64 -17.14
C ARG A 76 -10.07 6.86 -17.99
N THR A 77 -10.56 7.94 -17.39
CA THR A 77 -10.89 9.17 -18.11
C THR A 77 -9.65 9.87 -18.62
N ARG A 78 -8.60 9.99 -17.82
CA ARG A 78 -7.39 10.73 -18.16
C ARG A 78 -6.45 9.94 -19.06
N PHE A 79 -6.25 8.65 -18.78
CA PHE A 79 -5.21 7.85 -19.40
C PHE A 79 -5.72 6.60 -20.13
N GLY A 80 -6.98 6.21 -19.93
CA GLY A 80 -7.59 5.04 -20.56
C GLY A 80 -7.15 3.69 -19.98
N ARG A 81 -6.22 3.65 -19.00
CA ARG A 81 -5.60 2.44 -18.48
C ARG A 81 -5.12 2.55 -17.04
N ILE A 82 -4.86 1.41 -16.41
CA ILE A 82 -4.16 1.28 -15.11
C ILE A 82 -3.19 0.11 -15.23
N ASP A 83 -1.88 0.38 -15.23
CA ASP A 83 -0.85 -0.67 -15.31
C ASP A 83 -0.35 -1.12 -13.95
N SER A 84 -0.40 -0.21 -12.99
CA SER A 84 0.09 -0.44 -11.64
C SER A 84 -0.86 0.20 -10.63
N ALA A 85 -1.07 -0.46 -9.50
CA ALA A 85 -1.86 0.12 -8.43
C ALA A 85 -1.29 -0.26 -7.07
N ALA A 86 -1.17 0.71 -6.19
CA ALA A 86 -0.69 0.51 -4.83
C ALA A 86 -1.64 1.16 -3.83
N ALA A 87 -1.99 0.41 -2.80
CA ALA A 87 -2.75 0.94 -1.68
C ALA A 87 -2.19 0.44 -0.36
N PHE A 88 -2.18 1.33 0.61
CA PHE A 88 -2.08 0.97 2.00
C PHE A 88 -3.31 1.51 2.71
N SER A 89 -3.72 0.80 3.71
CA SER A 89 -4.90 1.15 4.48
C SER A 89 -4.69 0.62 5.89
N GLY A 90 -5.44 1.13 6.80
CA GLY A 90 -5.48 0.53 8.10
C GLY A 90 -5.68 1.51 9.21
N ARG A 91 -6.46 1.07 10.16
CA ARG A 91 -6.58 1.70 11.46
C ARG A 91 -5.90 0.81 12.49
N VAL A 92 -4.82 1.29 13.04
CA VAL A 92 -4.09 0.55 14.08
C VAL A 92 -4.86 0.71 15.39
N VAL A 93 -5.44 -0.39 15.85
CA VAL A 93 -6.01 -0.50 17.19
C VAL A 93 -5.20 -1.54 17.95
N THR A 94 -4.57 -1.12 19.03
CA THR A 94 -3.75 -1.98 19.89
C THR A 94 -4.27 -1.94 21.32
N GLY A 95 -4.08 -3.03 22.05
CA GLY A 95 -4.53 -3.19 23.43
C GLY A 95 -4.61 -4.67 23.80
N LYS A 96 -4.92 -4.95 25.07
CA LYS A 96 -5.17 -6.33 25.51
C LYS A 96 -6.48 -6.83 24.91
N PHE A 97 -6.50 -8.07 24.47
CA PHE A 97 -7.72 -8.69 23.91
C PHE A 97 -8.90 -8.65 24.89
N LEU A 98 -8.62 -8.89 26.17
CA LEU A 98 -9.67 -8.89 27.20
C LEU A 98 -10.34 -7.53 27.45
N ASP A 99 -9.67 -6.45 27.05
CA ASP A 99 -10.18 -5.08 27.20
C ASP A 99 -10.78 -4.55 25.88
N SER A 100 -10.70 -5.33 24.79
CA SER A 100 -11.20 -4.91 23.48
C SER A 100 -12.71 -4.97 23.38
N THR A 101 -13.26 -4.11 22.55
CA THR A 101 -14.70 -3.99 22.29
C THR A 101 -15.06 -4.48 20.89
N LEU A 102 -16.35 -4.67 20.65
CA LEU A 102 -16.86 -4.95 19.30
C LEU A 102 -16.66 -3.76 18.35
N GLU A 103 -16.68 -2.55 18.87
CA GLU A 103 -16.39 -1.32 18.11
C GLU A 103 -14.95 -1.29 17.64
N ASP A 104 -13.99 -1.70 18.48
CA ASP A 104 -12.59 -1.85 18.09
C ASP A 104 -12.45 -2.86 16.96
N LEU A 105 -13.15 -4.00 17.07
CA LEU A 105 -13.15 -5.02 16.00
C LEU A 105 -13.71 -4.46 14.69
N HIS A 106 -14.86 -3.80 14.73
CA HIS A 106 -15.47 -3.21 13.53
C HIS A 106 -14.56 -2.16 12.90
N SER A 107 -13.95 -1.30 13.71
CA SER A 107 -13.01 -0.27 13.25
C SER A 107 -11.80 -0.85 12.54
N VAL A 108 -11.23 -1.92 13.08
CA VAL A 108 -10.08 -2.61 12.47
C VAL A 108 -10.48 -3.35 11.18
N VAL A 109 -11.63 -4.03 11.18
CA VAL A 109 -12.15 -4.72 9.98
C VAL A 109 -12.37 -3.71 8.86
N GLN A 110 -13.02 -2.59 9.15
CA GLN A 110 -13.26 -1.54 8.16
C GLN A 110 -11.95 -1.02 7.56
N GLY A 111 -10.99 -0.61 8.37
CA GLY A 111 -9.74 -0.02 7.87
C GLY A 111 -8.76 -1.04 7.29
N CYS A 112 -8.71 -2.27 7.80
CA CYS A 112 -7.67 -3.24 7.46
C CYS A 112 -8.11 -4.37 6.54
N LEU A 113 -9.42 -4.59 6.37
CA LEU A 113 -9.97 -5.67 5.53
C LEU A 113 -10.91 -5.14 4.45
N GLU A 114 -11.90 -4.29 4.80
CA GLU A 114 -12.85 -3.74 3.81
C GLU A 114 -12.17 -2.74 2.86
N ALA A 115 -11.30 -1.89 3.36
CA ALA A 115 -10.58 -0.93 2.51
C ALA A 115 -9.74 -1.64 1.41
N PRO A 116 -8.89 -2.65 1.70
CA PRO A 116 -8.24 -3.44 0.66
C PRO A 116 -9.22 -4.16 -0.28
N TYR A 117 -10.35 -4.64 0.26
CA TYR A 117 -11.40 -5.26 -0.56
C TYR A 117 -11.97 -4.28 -1.60
N HIS A 118 -12.37 -3.08 -1.18
CA HIS A 118 -12.93 -2.08 -2.09
C HIS A 118 -11.90 -1.64 -3.13
N PHE A 119 -10.65 -1.47 -2.72
CA PHE A 119 -9.58 -1.13 -3.65
C PHE A 119 -9.37 -2.22 -4.72
N LEU A 120 -9.20 -3.47 -4.30
CA LEU A 120 -9.03 -4.60 -5.23
C LEU A 120 -10.25 -4.75 -6.13
N LYS A 121 -11.46 -4.61 -5.58
CA LYS A 121 -12.72 -4.74 -6.32
C LYS A 121 -12.90 -3.67 -7.40
N ALA A 122 -12.32 -2.48 -7.21
CA ALA A 122 -12.35 -1.41 -8.20
C ALA A 122 -11.25 -1.55 -9.27
N VAL A 123 -10.03 -1.89 -8.86
CA VAL A 123 -8.84 -1.88 -9.75
C VAL A 123 -8.70 -3.15 -10.58
N VAL A 124 -8.87 -4.32 -9.96
CA VAL A 124 -8.58 -5.62 -10.60
C VAL A 124 -9.43 -5.87 -11.85
N PRO A 125 -10.74 -5.57 -11.89
CA PRO A 125 -11.53 -5.78 -13.11
C PRO A 125 -11.01 -5.00 -14.32
N VAL A 126 -10.50 -3.78 -14.13
CA VAL A 126 -9.92 -2.96 -15.20
C VAL A 126 -8.67 -3.64 -15.76
N MET A 127 -7.79 -4.14 -14.88
CA MET A 127 -6.57 -4.83 -15.30
C MET A 127 -6.88 -6.17 -15.98
N VAL A 128 -7.90 -6.90 -15.53
CA VAL A 128 -8.37 -8.13 -16.20
C VAL A 128 -8.90 -7.83 -17.61
N GLU A 129 -9.67 -6.75 -17.78
CA GLU A 129 -10.13 -6.30 -19.10
C GLU A 129 -8.95 -5.93 -20.02
N GLN A 130 -7.89 -5.33 -19.47
CA GLN A 130 -6.66 -4.96 -20.19
C GLN A 130 -5.79 -6.18 -20.54
N GLY A 131 -5.88 -7.29 -19.81
CA GLY A 131 -4.99 -8.44 -19.93
C GLY A 131 -3.59 -8.23 -19.34
N ASP A 132 -3.36 -7.16 -18.59
CA ASP A 132 -2.09 -6.84 -17.89
C ASP A 132 -2.36 -5.93 -16.71
N GLY A 133 -1.60 -6.09 -15.62
CA GLY A 133 -1.65 -5.22 -14.46
C GLY A 133 -0.91 -5.74 -13.24
N GLN A 134 -0.49 -4.83 -12.38
CA GLN A 134 0.24 -5.14 -11.16
C GLN A 134 -0.37 -4.40 -9.96
N VAL A 135 -0.76 -5.13 -8.94
CA VAL A 135 -1.33 -4.58 -7.71
C VAL A 135 -0.47 -4.93 -6.51
N LEU A 136 -0.17 -3.96 -5.69
CA LEU A 136 0.52 -4.13 -4.41
C LEU A 136 -0.33 -3.58 -3.26
N VAL A 137 -0.69 -4.45 -2.34
CA VAL A 137 -1.42 -4.09 -1.12
C VAL A 137 -0.44 -4.10 0.06
N MET A 138 -0.30 -2.95 0.72
CA MET A 138 0.49 -2.87 1.95
C MET A 138 -0.36 -3.32 3.13
N THR A 139 0.13 -4.33 3.83
CA THR A 139 -0.51 -4.89 5.02
C THR A 139 0.38 -4.68 6.25
N SER A 140 0.59 -5.69 7.07
CA SER A 140 1.48 -5.62 8.22
C SER A 140 2.27 -6.92 8.38
N ALA A 141 3.51 -6.82 8.81
CA ALA A 141 4.31 -7.98 9.20
C ALA A 141 3.69 -8.77 10.36
N THR A 142 2.78 -8.17 11.13
CA THR A 142 1.99 -8.88 12.16
C THR A 142 1.02 -9.92 11.57
N ALA A 143 0.81 -9.94 10.26
CA ALA A 143 0.11 -11.02 9.57
C ALA A 143 0.94 -12.33 9.53
N ALA A 144 2.27 -12.26 9.70
CA ALA A 144 3.17 -13.40 9.63
C ALA A 144 3.52 -13.99 11.01
N ARG A 145 3.40 -13.20 12.09
CA ARG A 145 3.72 -13.68 13.44
C ARG A 145 2.86 -13.03 14.52
N PRO A 146 2.62 -13.73 15.64
CA PRO A 146 1.87 -13.14 16.75
C PRO A 146 2.55 -11.89 17.32
N SER A 147 1.75 -10.85 17.58
CA SER A 147 2.18 -9.62 18.24
C SER A 147 1.26 -9.32 19.43
N ARG A 148 1.87 -9.17 20.61
CA ARG A 148 1.12 -8.84 21.83
C ARG A 148 0.41 -7.51 21.69
N GLY A 149 -0.85 -7.46 22.12
CA GLY A 149 -1.66 -6.24 22.04
C GLY A 149 -2.14 -5.88 20.63
N ALA A 150 -2.00 -6.77 19.65
CA ALA A 150 -2.42 -6.52 18.27
C ALA A 150 -3.37 -7.61 17.72
N SER A 151 -4.09 -8.33 18.60
CA SER A 151 -4.92 -9.48 18.20
C SER A 151 -5.94 -9.14 17.11
N LEU A 152 -6.73 -8.08 17.27
CA LEU A 152 -7.72 -7.66 16.28
C LEU A 152 -7.04 -7.18 14.98
N TYR A 153 -6.05 -6.32 15.13
CA TYR A 153 -5.29 -5.75 14.02
C TYR A 153 -4.60 -6.84 13.18
N SER A 154 -3.86 -7.73 13.84
CA SER A 154 -3.15 -8.82 13.16
C SER A 154 -4.10 -9.77 12.43
N SER A 155 -5.27 -10.06 13.01
CA SER A 155 -6.29 -10.90 12.38
C SER A 155 -6.84 -10.29 11.10
N ALA A 156 -7.19 -8.99 11.11
CA ALA A 156 -7.68 -8.31 9.92
C ALA A 156 -6.59 -8.17 8.84
N ARG A 157 -5.33 -7.90 9.24
CA ARG A 157 -4.19 -7.86 8.31
C ARG A 157 -3.86 -9.22 7.70
N ALA A 158 -3.98 -10.29 8.47
CA ALA A 158 -3.84 -11.66 7.96
C ALA A 158 -4.97 -12.00 6.97
N GLY A 159 -6.21 -11.59 7.28
CA GLY A 159 -7.36 -11.72 6.38
C GLY A 159 -7.13 -11.00 5.05
N ALA A 160 -6.70 -9.74 5.08
CA ALA A 160 -6.36 -8.97 3.88
C ALA A 160 -5.22 -9.61 3.07
N THR A 161 -4.19 -10.12 3.76
CA THR A 161 -3.07 -10.84 3.13
C THR A 161 -3.56 -12.11 2.42
N MET A 162 -4.45 -12.87 3.03
CA MET A 162 -5.02 -14.07 2.42
C MET A 162 -5.96 -13.71 1.25
N MET A 163 -6.73 -12.63 1.36
CA MET A 163 -7.54 -12.12 0.24
C MET A 163 -6.67 -11.81 -0.98
N VAL A 164 -5.55 -11.11 -0.81
CA VAL A 164 -4.59 -10.83 -1.89
C VAL A 164 -4.13 -12.13 -2.57
N LYS A 165 -3.76 -13.15 -1.80
CA LYS A 165 -3.31 -14.44 -2.35
C LYS A 165 -4.40 -15.14 -3.17
N ASN A 166 -5.65 -15.12 -2.69
CA ASN A 166 -6.77 -15.73 -3.41
C ASN A 166 -7.10 -14.96 -4.69
N VAL A 167 -7.20 -13.62 -4.63
CA VAL A 167 -7.41 -12.79 -5.83
C VAL A 167 -6.29 -13.02 -6.85
N ALA A 168 -5.04 -13.08 -6.41
CA ALA A 168 -3.91 -13.39 -7.29
C ALA A 168 -4.08 -14.72 -8.04
N ALA A 169 -4.51 -15.77 -7.35
CA ALA A 169 -4.74 -17.08 -7.96
C ALA A 169 -5.89 -17.06 -8.98
N GLU A 170 -6.94 -16.28 -8.71
CA GLU A 170 -8.11 -16.15 -9.59
C GLU A 170 -7.78 -15.42 -10.90
N VAL A 171 -6.93 -14.37 -10.84
CA VAL A 171 -6.69 -13.46 -11.98
C VAL A 171 -5.34 -13.65 -12.68
N ALA A 172 -4.49 -14.55 -12.19
CA ALA A 172 -3.16 -14.78 -12.76
C ALA A 172 -3.19 -15.10 -14.27
N ARG A 173 -4.14 -15.90 -14.71
CA ARG A 173 -4.31 -16.26 -16.14
C ARG A 173 -4.78 -15.11 -17.02
N ASN A 174 -5.26 -14.04 -16.42
CA ASN A 174 -5.63 -12.80 -17.09
C ASN A 174 -4.45 -11.81 -17.18
N GLY A 175 -3.23 -12.23 -16.84
CA GLY A 175 -2.05 -11.37 -16.88
C GLY A 175 -1.92 -10.41 -15.70
N VAL A 176 -2.77 -10.53 -14.67
CA VAL A 176 -2.76 -9.63 -13.52
C VAL A 176 -1.99 -10.24 -12.35
N GLN A 177 -1.07 -9.46 -11.79
CA GLN A 177 -0.27 -9.83 -10.62
C GLN A 177 -0.77 -9.07 -9.40
N VAL A 178 -1.03 -9.77 -8.32
CA VAL A 178 -1.48 -9.18 -7.05
C VAL A 178 -0.61 -9.71 -5.93
N ASN A 179 0.07 -8.80 -5.22
CA ASN A 179 0.99 -9.14 -4.14
C ASN A 179 0.70 -8.31 -2.89
N ALA A 180 1.18 -8.76 -1.75
CA ALA A 180 1.11 -8.04 -0.48
C ALA A 180 2.50 -7.87 0.13
N VAL A 181 2.72 -6.73 0.76
CA VAL A 181 3.91 -6.47 1.59
C VAL A 181 3.45 -6.00 2.97
N GLY A 182 3.94 -6.66 4.00
CA GLY A 182 3.66 -6.30 5.38
C GLY A 182 4.84 -5.59 6.03
N THR A 183 4.66 -4.37 6.52
CA THR A 183 5.72 -3.62 7.20
C THR A 183 5.56 -3.67 8.72
N ASN A 184 6.66 -3.46 9.42
CA ASN A 184 6.72 -3.11 10.84
C ASN A 184 8.02 -2.35 11.11
N PHE A 185 8.05 -1.55 12.19
CA PHE A 185 9.25 -0.81 12.61
C PHE A 185 9.81 0.15 11.55
N MET A 186 8.92 1.01 11.04
CA MET A 186 9.27 1.99 10.02
C MET A 186 9.50 3.37 10.64
N ASP A 187 10.52 4.08 10.17
CA ASP A 187 10.85 5.44 10.60
C ASP A 187 9.97 6.46 9.84
N PHE A 188 8.84 6.82 10.43
CA PHE A 188 8.00 7.91 9.95
C PHE A 188 7.21 8.53 11.11
N PRO A 189 6.77 9.78 11.00
CA PRO A 189 6.28 10.58 12.14
C PRO A 189 5.16 9.92 12.94
N GLU A 190 4.22 9.26 12.29
CA GLU A 190 3.07 8.63 12.95
C GLU A 190 3.49 7.41 13.76
N PHE A 191 4.38 6.59 13.22
CA PHE A 191 4.93 5.44 13.96
C PHE A 191 5.74 5.91 15.17
N LEU A 192 6.61 6.90 15.00
CA LEU A 192 7.43 7.44 16.09
C LEU A 192 6.56 7.98 17.23
N ARG A 193 5.48 8.71 16.88
CA ARG A 193 4.52 9.20 17.89
C ARG A 193 3.76 8.07 18.57
N ALA A 194 3.21 7.14 17.79
CA ALA A 194 2.37 6.06 18.30
C ALA A 194 3.15 5.06 19.16
N SER A 195 4.41 4.79 18.83
CA SER A 195 5.30 3.89 19.58
C SER A 195 6.05 4.55 20.72
N GLY A 196 6.04 5.88 20.79
CA GLY A 196 6.87 6.66 21.71
C GLY A 196 8.35 6.79 21.29
N ALA A 197 8.69 6.35 20.08
CA ALA A 197 10.07 6.31 19.57
C ALA A 197 10.66 7.70 19.25
N ASN A 198 9.93 8.79 19.53
CA ASN A 198 10.53 10.12 19.63
C ASN A 198 11.45 10.25 20.84
N ASP A 199 11.27 9.41 21.88
CA ASP A 199 12.19 9.27 22.99
C ASP A 199 13.35 8.36 22.58
N PRO A 200 14.62 8.79 22.71
CA PRO A 200 15.80 8.01 22.30
C PRO A 200 15.93 6.65 23.01
N GLU A 201 15.54 6.55 24.28
CA GLU A 201 15.63 5.29 25.03
C GLU A 201 14.56 4.29 24.56
N ILE A 202 13.35 4.77 24.27
CA ILE A 202 12.28 3.96 23.70
C ILE A 202 12.67 3.52 22.29
N ARG A 203 13.20 4.44 21.48
CA ARG A 203 13.69 4.14 20.13
C ARG A 203 14.76 3.05 20.15
N ALA A 204 15.78 3.17 21.00
CA ALA A 204 16.85 2.19 21.12
C ALA A 204 16.31 0.79 21.50
N ARG A 205 15.31 0.71 22.40
CA ARG A 205 14.64 -0.56 22.74
C ARG A 205 13.87 -1.17 21.59
N ILE A 206 13.20 -0.34 20.79
CA ILE A 206 12.47 -0.79 19.60
C ILE A 206 13.46 -1.30 18.55
N GLU A 207 14.52 -0.56 18.27
CA GLU A 207 15.57 -0.94 17.32
C GLU A 207 16.29 -2.23 17.72
N ALA A 208 16.55 -2.44 19.02
CA ALA A 208 17.13 -3.66 19.53
C ALA A 208 16.22 -4.91 19.34
N ALA A 209 14.90 -4.72 19.17
CA ALA A 209 13.98 -5.81 18.87
C ALA A 209 13.95 -6.19 17.36
N VAL A 210 14.58 -5.39 16.51
CA VAL A 210 14.70 -5.63 15.08
C VAL A 210 16.05 -6.28 14.80
N PRO A 211 16.12 -7.44 14.14
CA PRO A 211 17.41 -8.10 13.86
C PRO A 211 18.41 -7.23 13.11
N LEU A 212 17.96 -6.35 12.20
CA LEU A 212 18.83 -5.36 11.54
C LEU A 212 19.27 -4.19 12.43
N GLY A 213 18.79 -4.11 13.69
CA GLY A 213 19.21 -3.11 14.68
C GLY A 213 18.78 -1.68 14.38
N ARG A 214 17.83 -1.45 13.50
CA ARG A 214 17.33 -0.11 13.13
C ARG A 214 15.90 -0.15 12.62
N LEU A 215 15.29 1.01 12.54
CA LEU A 215 14.04 1.20 11.79
C LEU A 215 14.33 1.20 10.27
N GLY A 216 13.36 0.76 9.47
CA GLY A 216 13.39 0.92 8.02
C GLY A 216 12.91 2.31 7.60
N THR A 217 13.44 2.88 6.51
CA THR A 217 12.96 4.17 6.00
C THR A 217 11.84 3.99 4.97
N VAL A 218 11.02 5.01 4.78
CA VAL A 218 9.94 4.96 3.77
C VAL A 218 10.50 4.95 2.35
N GLU A 219 11.67 5.55 2.13
CA GLU A 219 12.37 5.58 0.84
C GLU A 219 12.90 4.18 0.48
N GLU A 220 13.56 3.48 1.43
CA GLU A 220 13.99 2.09 1.23
C GLU A 220 12.80 1.20 0.91
N PHE A 221 11.68 1.39 1.61
CA PHE A 221 10.48 0.62 1.39
C PHE A 221 9.84 0.91 0.03
N ALA A 222 9.75 2.19 -0.37
CA ALA A 222 9.26 2.55 -1.69
C ALA A 222 10.09 1.91 -2.80
N SER A 223 11.41 1.97 -2.70
CA SER A 223 12.33 1.33 -3.65
C SER A 223 12.14 -0.20 -3.71
N PHE A 224 11.96 -0.84 -2.54
CA PHE A 224 11.67 -2.28 -2.46
C PHE A 224 10.35 -2.66 -3.15
N CYS A 225 9.35 -1.79 -3.16
CA CYS A 225 8.05 -2.05 -3.78
C CYS A 225 8.12 -2.07 -5.33
N MET A 226 9.11 -1.43 -5.93
CA MET A 226 9.14 -1.21 -7.39
C MET A 226 9.06 -2.48 -8.22
N PRO A 227 9.81 -3.56 -7.97
CA PRO A 227 9.70 -4.78 -8.77
C PRO A 227 8.30 -5.39 -8.84
N PHE A 228 7.42 -5.03 -7.90
CA PHE A 228 6.04 -5.54 -7.87
C PHE A 228 5.05 -4.67 -8.66
N ILE A 229 5.43 -3.43 -9.03
CA ILE A 229 4.51 -2.46 -9.63
C ILE A 229 5.10 -1.64 -10.78
N ASP A 230 6.41 -1.74 -11.07
CA ASP A 230 7.03 -0.93 -12.14
C ASP A 230 7.04 -1.61 -13.52
N GLY A 231 6.51 -2.80 -13.63
CA GLY A 231 6.45 -3.57 -14.88
C GLY A 231 7.69 -4.42 -15.18
N THR A 232 8.75 -4.34 -14.37
CA THR A 232 10.00 -5.08 -14.63
C THR A 232 9.92 -6.56 -14.26
N SER A 233 9.15 -6.92 -13.23
CA SER A 233 8.96 -8.32 -12.83
C SER A 233 7.53 -8.78 -13.12
N LYS A 234 7.39 -9.76 -14.02
CA LYS A 234 6.08 -10.30 -14.42
C LYS A 234 5.86 -11.76 -14.01
N PHE A 235 6.68 -12.31 -13.12
CA PHE A 235 6.57 -13.71 -12.68
C PHE A 235 6.37 -13.85 -11.17
N THR A 236 5.84 -12.79 -10.53
CA THR A 236 5.61 -12.76 -9.07
C THR A 236 4.17 -12.38 -8.79
N THR A 237 3.37 -13.33 -8.31
CA THR A 237 1.98 -13.10 -7.90
C THR A 237 1.63 -13.94 -6.68
N GLY A 238 0.65 -13.51 -5.87
CA GLY A 238 0.19 -14.22 -4.69
C GLY A 238 1.19 -14.24 -3.53
N GLN A 239 2.22 -13.39 -3.57
CA GLN A 239 3.24 -13.36 -2.52
C GLN A 239 2.84 -12.43 -1.38
N PHE A 240 3.26 -12.81 -0.19
CA PHE A 240 3.34 -11.93 0.97
C PHE A 240 4.78 -11.87 1.44
N ILE A 241 5.32 -10.66 1.55
CA ILE A 241 6.67 -10.43 2.04
C ILE A 241 6.61 -9.56 3.30
N ALA A 242 7.21 -10.05 4.38
CA ALA A 242 7.37 -9.26 5.59
C ALA A 242 8.61 -8.34 5.45
N TYR A 243 8.37 -7.05 5.27
CA TYR A 243 9.41 -6.02 5.25
C TYR A 243 9.57 -5.44 6.65
N ALA A 244 10.33 -6.12 7.50
CA ALA A 244 10.38 -5.83 8.93
C ALA A 244 11.78 -6.03 9.55
N GLY A 245 12.85 -5.92 8.76
CA GLY A 245 14.22 -6.02 9.24
C GLY A 245 14.56 -7.36 9.90
N GLY A 246 13.91 -8.46 9.50
CA GLY A 246 14.09 -9.81 10.06
C GLY A 246 13.22 -10.09 11.28
N TRP A 247 12.32 -9.19 11.68
CA TRP A 247 11.43 -9.39 12.82
C TRP A 247 10.35 -10.46 12.54
N ALA A 248 9.92 -10.66 11.31
CA ALA A 248 8.92 -11.65 10.88
C ALA A 248 9.34 -12.30 9.55
#